data_7248e9fb42ebc20a3d1ffd7b2b6d76af
#
_entry.id   7248e9fb42ebc20a3d1ffd7b2b6d76af
#
_cell.length_a   1.000
_cell.length_b   1.000
_cell.length_c   1.000
_cell.angle_alpha   90.00
_cell.angle_beta   90.00
_cell.angle_gamma   90.00
#
_symmetry.space_group_name_H-M   'P 1'
#
loop_
_entity.id
_entity.type
_entity.pdbx_description
1 polymer ?
#
loop_
_entity_poly.entity_id
_entity_poly.type
_entity_poly.pdbx_seq_one_letter_code
_entity_poly.pdbx_strand_id
1 'polypeptide(L)'
;MIKKVLISLFILLCHIPLVHAEDFMNEIARANDLYASNNYQQAADSYESLRDRGFNNGHMYYNLGNAYIRLGKTGPAILNYIRAKKLIPRDENLQVNLNFAIQQTRDKITQPPPDTLAILFFWVNDLSLNEHINLAFVVNLAFWLTLTAWFYFRTDFLRLTRNLIFFLLLLAFVAISVKLHFESNSKTGVVLAKTVSVKSGLDASNITLFELHEGALVNITDERQGWVEVQLDSKQKGWIPKDSLGI
;
A
#
# COMPACT_ATOMS: atom_id res chain seq x y z
N MET A 1 -22.69 -3.39 37.50
CA MET A 1 -22.23 -4.36 36.47
C MET A 1 -21.66 -3.64 35.23
N ILE A 2 -22.37 -2.71 34.62
CA ILE A 2 -21.97 -1.97 33.40
C ILE A 2 -20.61 -1.22 33.54
N LYS A 3 -20.33 -0.56 34.67
CA LYS A 3 -19.04 0.12 34.92
C LYS A 3 -17.84 -0.81 34.85
N LYS A 4 -17.97 -2.05 35.36
CA LYS A 4 -16.88 -3.05 35.33
C LYS A 4 -16.63 -3.59 33.92
N VAL A 5 -17.69 -3.74 33.09
CA VAL A 5 -17.59 -4.18 31.70
C VAL A 5 -16.93 -3.11 30.82
N LEU A 6 -17.26 -1.83 31.00
CA LEU A 6 -16.65 -0.72 30.27
C LEU A 6 -15.16 -0.54 30.60
N ILE A 7 -14.77 -0.70 31.88
CA ILE A 7 -13.36 -0.66 32.29
C ILE A 7 -12.58 -1.86 31.74
N SER A 8 -13.19 -3.04 31.74
CA SER A 8 -12.56 -4.24 31.18
C SER A 8 -12.36 -4.16 29.67
N LEU A 9 -13.31 -3.56 28.93
CA LEU A 9 -13.20 -3.33 27.49
C LEU A 9 -12.11 -2.29 27.16
N PHE A 10 -11.97 -1.26 27.99
CA PHE A 10 -10.93 -0.22 27.84
C PHE A 10 -9.54 -0.79 28.12
N ILE A 11 -9.38 -1.65 29.11
CA ILE A 11 -8.09 -2.30 29.44
C ILE A 11 -7.68 -3.29 28.35
N LEU A 12 -8.63 -4.00 27.70
CA LEU A 12 -8.32 -4.93 26.61
C LEU A 12 -7.78 -4.24 25.34
N LEU A 13 -8.16 -2.97 25.14
CA LEU A 13 -7.71 -2.15 24.00
C LEU A 13 -6.30 -1.53 24.22
N CYS A 14 -5.79 -1.53 25.45
CA CYS A 14 -4.48 -0.92 25.79
C CYS A 14 -3.29 -1.88 25.76
N HIS A 15 -3.49 -3.17 25.45
CA HIS A 15 -2.39 -4.14 25.34
C HIS A 15 -1.86 -4.20 23.90
N ILE A 16 -1.27 -3.12 23.41
CA ILE A 16 -0.44 -3.13 22.21
C ILE A 16 1.01 -3.37 22.68
N PRO A 17 1.72 -4.39 22.14
CA PRO A 17 3.12 -4.64 22.52
C PRO A 17 4.02 -3.50 21.99
N LEU A 18 4.38 -2.58 22.86
CA LEU A 18 5.31 -1.47 22.58
C LEU A 18 6.78 -1.90 22.43
N VAL A 19 7.10 -3.14 22.77
CA VAL A 19 8.48 -3.61 22.98
C VAL A 19 9.29 -3.78 21.69
N HIS A 20 8.68 -3.88 20.53
CA HIS A 20 9.42 -4.10 19.26
C HIS A 20 9.64 -2.83 18.43
N ALA A 21 9.01 -1.73 18.77
CA ALA A 21 9.08 -0.50 17.94
C ALA A 21 10.45 0.20 18.03
N GLU A 22 11.09 0.16 19.18
CA GLU A 22 12.37 0.86 19.42
C GLU A 22 13.53 0.20 18.66
N ASP A 23 13.58 -1.12 18.62
CA ASP A 23 14.60 -1.86 17.86
C ASP A 23 14.51 -1.57 16.36
N PHE A 24 13.32 -1.56 15.79
CA PHE A 24 13.12 -1.24 14.37
C PHE A 24 13.53 0.21 14.04
N MET A 25 13.27 1.17 14.93
CA MET A 25 13.62 2.57 14.70
C MET A 25 15.14 2.77 14.68
N ASN A 26 15.87 2.09 15.55
CA ASN A 26 17.34 2.13 15.58
C ASN A 26 17.94 1.50 14.32
N GLU A 27 17.38 0.38 13.85
CA GLU A 27 17.84 -0.26 12.62
C GLU A 27 17.55 0.59 11.37
N ILE A 28 16.40 1.28 11.32
CA ILE A 28 16.10 2.25 10.25
C ILE A 28 17.11 3.40 10.26
N ALA A 29 17.41 3.96 11.43
CA ALA A 29 18.40 5.04 11.54
C ALA A 29 19.75 4.58 11.00
N ARG A 30 20.21 3.38 11.37
CA ARG A 30 21.44 2.79 10.84
C ARG A 30 21.39 2.58 9.31
N ALA A 31 20.28 2.10 8.77
CA ALA A 31 20.11 1.95 7.32
C ALA A 31 20.14 3.32 6.60
N ASN A 32 19.56 4.36 7.21
CA ASN A 32 19.63 5.73 6.71
C ASN A 32 21.08 6.27 6.72
N ASP A 33 21.85 5.98 7.75
CA ASP A 33 23.27 6.36 7.85
C ASP A 33 24.12 5.67 6.78
N LEU A 34 23.86 4.39 6.50
CA LEU A 34 24.49 3.66 5.40
C LEU A 34 24.17 4.31 4.06
N TYR A 35 22.92 4.69 3.83
CA TYR A 35 22.51 5.40 2.62
C TYR A 35 23.21 6.76 2.50
N ALA A 36 23.24 7.54 3.57
CA ALA A 36 23.90 8.85 3.61
C ALA A 36 25.42 8.76 3.35
N SER A 37 26.04 7.65 3.77
CA SER A 37 27.46 7.34 3.54
C SER A 37 27.73 6.72 2.15
N ASN A 38 26.75 6.72 1.22
CA ASN A 38 26.80 6.13 -0.11
C ASN A 38 26.97 4.59 -0.14
N ASN A 39 26.78 3.91 0.99
CA ASN A 39 26.80 2.46 1.10
C ASN A 39 25.45 1.86 0.69
N TYR A 40 24.99 2.14 -0.54
CA TYR A 40 23.63 1.88 -1.00
C TYR A 40 23.23 0.41 -0.97
N GLN A 41 24.18 -0.54 -1.26
CA GLN A 41 23.86 -1.96 -1.20
C GLN A 41 23.60 -2.39 0.25
N GLN A 42 24.44 -1.98 1.21
CA GLN A 42 24.24 -2.34 2.61
C GLN A 42 22.98 -1.68 3.19
N ALA A 43 22.66 -0.44 2.77
CA ALA A 43 21.41 0.22 3.12
C ALA A 43 20.19 -0.58 2.60
N ALA A 44 20.22 -1.00 1.33
CA ALA A 44 19.16 -1.81 0.75
C ALA A 44 18.99 -3.14 1.48
N ASP A 45 20.07 -3.87 1.74
CA ASP A 45 20.06 -5.15 2.48
C ASP A 45 19.46 -4.98 3.89
N SER A 46 19.78 -3.85 4.57
CA SER A 46 19.23 -3.53 5.89
C SER A 46 17.72 -3.25 5.85
N TYR A 47 17.25 -2.46 4.86
CA TYR A 47 15.82 -2.22 4.69
C TYR A 47 15.06 -3.50 4.28
N GLU A 48 15.66 -4.36 3.46
CA GLU A 48 15.06 -5.65 3.10
C GLU A 48 14.92 -6.56 4.31
N SER A 49 15.95 -6.65 5.17
CA SER A 49 15.89 -7.38 6.42
C SER A 49 14.73 -6.91 7.31
N LEU A 50 14.52 -5.59 7.43
CA LEU A 50 13.39 -5.02 8.16
C LEU A 50 12.04 -5.44 7.55
N ARG A 51 11.91 -5.36 6.23
CA ARG A 51 10.73 -5.81 5.50
C ARG A 51 10.43 -7.29 5.75
N ASP A 52 11.45 -8.15 5.65
CA ASP A 52 11.31 -9.60 5.78
C ASP A 52 10.95 -10.02 7.21
N ARG A 53 11.28 -9.19 8.19
CA ARG A 53 10.81 -9.30 9.58
C ARG A 53 9.42 -8.71 9.81
N GLY A 54 8.73 -8.28 8.75
CA GLY A 54 7.35 -7.78 8.80
C GLY A 54 7.23 -6.30 9.13
N PHE A 55 8.32 -5.53 9.16
CA PHE A 55 8.23 -4.09 9.36
C PHE A 55 7.68 -3.41 8.10
N ASN A 56 6.47 -2.83 8.23
CA ASN A 56 5.74 -2.23 7.13
C ASN A 56 5.62 -0.71 7.33
N ASN A 57 6.52 0.05 6.71
CA ASN A 57 6.59 1.51 6.87
C ASN A 57 6.83 2.19 5.52
N GLY A 58 6.03 3.24 5.20
CA GLY A 58 6.09 3.93 3.92
C GLY A 58 7.42 4.63 3.66
N HIS A 59 8.01 5.29 4.66
CA HIS A 59 9.31 5.95 4.51
C HIS A 59 10.46 4.95 4.37
N MET A 60 10.38 3.78 5.02
CA MET A 60 11.35 2.69 4.82
C MET A 60 11.31 2.20 3.37
N TYR A 61 10.12 1.93 2.80
CA TYR A 61 10.00 1.53 1.39
C TYR A 61 10.46 2.63 0.43
N TYR A 62 10.17 3.90 0.74
CA TYR A 62 10.67 5.02 -0.05
C TYR A 62 12.19 5.07 -0.08
N ASN A 63 12.85 4.93 1.08
CA ASN A 63 14.31 4.94 1.18
C ASN A 63 14.94 3.70 0.53
N LEU A 64 14.30 2.53 0.63
CA LEU A 64 14.72 1.33 -0.10
C LEU A 64 14.63 1.55 -1.61
N GLY A 65 13.56 2.16 -2.10
CA GLY A 65 13.43 2.57 -3.50
C GLY A 65 14.57 3.52 -3.95
N ASN A 66 14.89 4.52 -3.12
CA ASN A 66 16.01 5.43 -3.37
C ASN A 66 17.35 4.70 -3.44
N ALA A 67 17.60 3.73 -2.53
CA ALA A 67 18.81 2.92 -2.55
C ALA A 67 18.92 2.12 -3.85
N TYR A 68 17.82 1.51 -4.32
CA TYR A 68 17.81 0.79 -5.58
C TYR A 68 18.03 1.68 -6.81
N ILE A 69 17.51 2.92 -6.83
CA ILE A 69 17.82 3.89 -7.89
C ILE A 69 19.32 4.16 -7.93
N ARG A 70 19.97 4.37 -6.78
CA ARG A 70 21.42 4.57 -6.71
C ARG A 70 22.23 3.36 -7.17
N LEU A 71 21.67 2.16 -7.06
CA LEU A 71 22.26 0.91 -7.55
C LEU A 71 21.94 0.60 -9.02
N GLY A 72 21.15 1.46 -9.70
CA GLY A 72 20.74 1.25 -11.09
C GLY A 72 19.70 0.11 -11.26
N LYS A 73 19.03 -0.30 -10.18
CA LYS A 73 18.00 -1.35 -10.16
C LYS A 73 16.60 -0.72 -10.23
N THR A 74 16.17 -0.36 -11.43
CA THR A 74 14.94 0.43 -11.64
C THR A 74 13.66 -0.36 -11.26
N GLY A 75 13.58 -1.65 -11.57
CA GLY A 75 12.42 -2.50 -11.24
C GLY A 75 12.18 -2.60 -9.73
N PRO A 76 13.17 -3.04 -8.93
CA PRO A 76 13.08 -3.04 -7.48
C PRO A 76 12.76 -1.68 -6.88
N ALA A 77 13.30 -0.57 -7.45
CA ALA A 77 13.00 0.78 -6.99
C ALA A 77 11.51 1.13 -7.16
N ILE A 78 10.96 0.91 -8.37
CA ILE A 78 9.55 1.16 -8.68
C ILE A 78 8.65 0.33 -7.78
N LEU A 79 8.95 -0.96 -7.57
CA LEU A 79 8.19 -1.82 -6.68
C LEU A 79 8.11 -1.24 -5.26
N ASN A 80 9.24 -0.80 -4.70
CA ASN A 80 9.26 -0.26 -3.34
C ASN A 80 8.60 1.13 -3.27
N TYR A 81 8.69 1.96 -4.29
CA TYR A 81 7.92 3.22 -4.37
C TYR A 81 6.41 2.97 -4.43
N ILE A 82 5.95 1.94 -5.15
CA ILE A 82 4.53 1.56 -5.17
C ILE A 82 4.05 1.09 -3.80
N ARG A 83 4.87 0.30 -3.09
CA ARG A 83 4.59 -0.11 -1.70
C ARG A 83 4.55 1.09 -0.77
N ALA A 84 5.49 2.02 -0.89
CA ALA A 84 5.50 3.27 -0.15
C ALA A 84 4.24 4.09 -0.42
N LYS A 85 3.81 4.22 -1.67
CA LYS A 85 2.63 5.00 -2.09
C LYS A 85 1.33 4.51 -1.43
N LYS A 86 1.20 3.21 -1.17
CA LYS A 86 0.03 2.66 -0.44
C LYS A 86 -0.02 3.16 1.01
N LEU A 87 1.14 3.43 1.62
CA LEU A 87 1.28 3.79 3.03
C LEU A 87 1.38 5.31 3.27
N ILE A 88 2.01 6.04 2.35
CA ILE A 88 2.21 7.49 2.40
C ILE A 88 1.80 8.14 1.06
N PRO A 89 0.52 8.05 0.67
CA PRO A 89 0.06 8.43 -0.67
C PRO A 89 0.25 9.91 -1.01
N ARG A 90 0.35 10.80 -0.01
CA ARG A 90 0.49 12.25 -0.17
C ARG A 90 1.93 12.77 -0.17
N ASP A 91 2.93 11.86 -0.06
CA ASP A 91 4.33 12.27 -0.08
C ASP A 91 4.73 12.72 -1.51
N GLU A 92 5.00 14.00 -1.67
CA GLU A 92 5.33 14.60 -2.96
C GLU A 92 6.67 14.11 -3.50
N ASN A 93 7.68 13.93 -2.63
CA ASN A 93 8.99 13.44 -3.03
C ASN A 93 8.90 12.01 -3.57
N LEU A 94 8.10 11.17 -2.91
CA LEU A 94 7.81 9.83 -3.39
C LEU A 94 7.16 9.85 -4.78
N GLN A 95 6.18 10.74 -5.00
CA GLN A 95 5.51 10.83 -6.30
C GLN A 95 6.46 11.28 -7.40
N VAL A 96 7.30 12.27 -7.13
CA VAL A 96 8.32 12.74 -8.07
C VAL A 96 9.31 11.63 -8.40
N ASN A 97 9.85 10.93 -7.38
CA ASN A 97 10.84 9.88 -7.60
C ASN A 97 10.24 8.65 -8.31
N LEU A 98 9.01 8.28 -7.99
CA LEU A 98 8.30 7.19 -8.69
C LEU A 98 8.09 7.55 -10.16
N ASN A 99 7.60 8.76 -10.46
CA ASN A 99 7.39 9.21 -11.83
C ASN A 99 8.71 9.26 -12.62
N PHE A 100 9.77 9.75 -11.99
CA PHE A 100 11.11 9.76 -12.59
C PHE A 100 11.60 8.34 -12.92
N ALA A 101 11.45 7.39 -11.97
CA ALA A 101 11.83 6.00 -12.19
C ALA A 101 11.02 5.36 -13.34
N ILE A 102 9.70 5.57 -13.39
CA ILE A 102 8.85 5.09 -14.48
C ILE A 102 9.26 5.68 -15.83
N GLN A 103 9.61 6.95 -15.89
CA GLN A 103 10.05 7.58 -17.14
C GLN A 103 11.37 6.99 -17.69
N GLN A 104 12.18 6.38 -16.84
CA GLN A 104 13.42 5.72 -17.24
C GLN A 104 13.22 4.30 -17.75
N THR A 105 12.04 3.71 -17.55
CA THR A 105 11.75 2.37 -18.07
C THR A 105 11.69 2.36 -19.58
N ARG A 106 12.07 1.24 -20.18
CA ARG A 106 12.02 1.05 -21.63
C ARG A 106 10.58 0.95 -22.12
N ASP A 107 9.73 0.28 -21.38
CA ASP A 107 8.35 0.01 -21.75
C ASP A 107 7.46 1.17 -21.28
N LYS A 108 7.03 1.98 -22.23
CA LYS A 108 6.13 3.13 -21.98
C LYS A 108 4.68 2.64 -21.94
N ILE A 109 4.28 2.08 -20.81
CA ILE A 109 2.92 1.53 -20.64
C ILE A 109 1.98 2.66 -20.23
N THR A 110 0.99 2.92 -21.07
CA THR A 110 -0.08 3.86 -20.74
C THR A 110 -1.02 3.19 -19.74
N GLN A 111 -1.11 3.74 -18.53
CA GLN A 111 -2.09 3.23 -17.55
C GLN A 111 -3.51 3.43 -18.10
N PRO A 112 -4.39 2.44 -17.91
CA PRO A 112 -5.80 2.59 -18.29
C PRO A 112 -6.42 3.77 -17.54
N PRO A 113 -7.40 4.45 -18.13
CA PRO A 113 -8.11 5.52 -17.45
C PRO A 113 -8.74 4.98 -16.14
N PRO A 114 -8.85 5.83 -15.11
CA PRO A 114 -9.47 5.42 -13.86
C PRO A 114 -10.91 4.98 -14.11
N ASP A 115 -11.36 3.95 -13.39
CA ASP A 115 -12.73 3.49 -13.47
C ASP A 115 -13.72 4.51 -12.86
N THR A 116 -15.01 4.32 -13.09
CA THR A 116 -16.05 5.24 -12.61
C THR A 116 -16.04 5.37 -11.08
N LEU A 117 -15.74 4.29 -10.35
CA LEU A 117 -15.66 4.33 -8.89
C LEU A 117 -14.44 5.12 -8.45
N ALA A 118 -13.29 4.99 -9.12
CA ALA A 118 -12.09 5.76 -8.81
C ALA A 118 -12.29 7.27 -9.05
N ILE A 119 -13.09 7.64 -10.06
CA ILE A 119 -13.47 9.05 -10.30
C ILE A 119 -14.40 9.56 -9.21
N LEU A 120 -15.42 8.79 -8.84
CA LEU A 120 -16.41 9.18 -7.83
C LEU A 120 -15.82 9.28 -6.42
N PHE A 121 -14.89 8.38 -6.09
CA PHE A 121 -14.25 8.28 -4.78
C PHE A 121 -12.76 8.70 -4.83
N PHE A 122 -12.42 9.69 -5.67
CA PHE A 122 -11.04 10.15 -5.88
C PHE A 122 -10.28 10.44 -4.58
N TRP A 123 -10.98 11.00 -3.58
CA TRP A 123 -10.43 11.38 -2.29
C TRP A 123 -10.05 10.18 -1.39
N VAL A 124 -10.58 8.98 -1.66
CA VAL A 124 -10.27 7.76 -0.88
C VAL A 124 -8.80 7.36 -1.07
N ASN A 125 -8.19 7.70 -2.20
CA ASN A 125 -6.79 7.38 -2.49
C ASN A 125 -5.80 8.38 -1.88
N ASP A 126 -6.27 9.52 -1.39
CA ASP A 126 -5.42 10.52 -0.71
C ASP A 126 -5.03 10.09 0.71
N LEU A 127 -5.76 9.13 1.28
CA LEU A 127 -5.44 8.56 2.59
C LEU A 127 -5.00 7.10 2.45
N SER A 128 -4.05 6.68 3.29
CA SER A 128 -3.71 5.27 3.45
C SER A 128 -4.84 4.51 4.16
N LEU A 129 -4.83 3.18 4.05
CA LEU A 129 -5.81 2.35 4.75
C LEU A 129 -5.73 2.54 6.27
N ASN A 130 -4.52 2.66 6.83
CA ASN A 130 -4.32 2.90 8.25
C ASN A 130 -4.91 4.24 8.70
N GLU A 131 -4.78 5.30 7.89
CA GLU A 131 -5.38 6.61 8.18
C GLU A 131 -6.91 6.54 8.18
N HIS A 132 -7.52 5.81 7.25
CA HIS A 132 -8.96 5.56 7.25
C HIS A 132 -9.43 4.81 8.51
N ILE A 133 -8.70 3.75 8.90
CA ILE A 133 -9.01 2.97 10.10
C ILE A 133 -8.87 3.83 11.35
N ASN A 134 -7.79 4.62 11.47
CA ASN A 134 -7.59 5.51 12.61
C ASN A 134 -8.69 6.58 12.69
N LEU A 135 -9.08 7.18 11.56
CA LEU A 135 -10.18 8.12 11.50
C LEU A 135 -11.51 7.49 11.95
N ALA A 136 -11.82 6.28 11.42
CA ALA A 136 -13.02 5.54 11.81
C ALA A 136 -13.00 5.20 13.32
N PHE A 137 -11.84 4.85 13.88
CA PHE A 137 -11.69 4.60 15.32
C PHE A 137 -11.99 5.85 16.16
N VAL A 138 -11.44 7.02 15.78
CA VAL A 138 -11.71 8.30 16.47
C VAL A 138 -13.20 8.67 16.40
N VAL A 139 -13.82 8.55 15.22
CA VAL A 139 -15.26 8.81 15.03
C VAL A 139 -16.12 7.83 15.85
N ASN A 140 -15.71 6.54 15.90
CA ASN A 140 -16.39 5.53 16.71
C ASN A 140 -16.32 5.85 18.21
N LEU A 141 -15.15 6.25 18.70
CA LEU A 141 -15.00 6.68 20.09
C LEU A 141 -15.88 7.89 20.42
N ALA A 142 -15.89 8.90 19.53
CA ALA A 142 -16.76 10.08 19.67
C ALA A 142 -18.24 9.70 19.68
N PHE A 143 -18.65 8.73 18.86
CA PHE A 143 -20.01 8.21 18.85
C PHE A 143 -20.42 7.65 20.22
N TRP A 144 -19.60 6.78 20.78
CA TRP A 144 -19.90 6.15 22.09
C TRP A 144 -19.91 7.17 23.23
N LEU A 145 -19.00 8.13 23.22
CA LEU A 145 -18.98 9.22 24.20
C LEU A 145 -20.27 10.08 24.11
N THR A 146 -20.65 10.46 22.89
CA THR A 146 -21.86 11.27 22.66
C THR A 146 -23.13 10.49 23.00
N LEU A 147 -23.19 9.20 22.66
CA LEU A 147 -24.29 8.32 23.01
C LEU A 147 -24.46 8.21 24.53
N THR A 148 -23.33 8.02 25.24
CA THR A 148 -23.31 7.95 26.71
C THR A 148 -23.78 9.27 27.33
N ALA A 149 -23.25 10.41 26.86
CA ALA A 149 -23.68 11.74 27.32
C ALA A 149 -25.17 11.97 27.07
N TRP A 150 -25.65 11.60 25.88
CA TRP A 150 -27.08 11.72 25.58
C TRP A 150 -27.96 10.87 26.50
N PHE A 151 -27.48 9.66 26.87
CA PHE A 151 -28.21 8.82 27.79
C PHE A 151 -28.43 9.46 29.16
N TYR A 152 -27.46 10.25 29.66
CA TYR A 152 -27.55 10.96 30.93
C TYR A 152 -28.32 12.30 30.85
N PHE A 153 -28.00 13.11 29.86
CA PHE A 153 -28.48 14.51 29.80
C PHE A 153 -29.74 14.68 28.96
N ARG A 154 -30.04 13.74 28.05
CA ARG A 154 -31.29 13.72 27.23
C ARG A 154 -31.57 15.00 26.44
N THR A 155 -30.56 15.80 26.07
CA THR A 155 -30.72 17.03 25.31
C THR A 155 -30.88 16.77 23.81
N ASP A 156 -31.66 17.65 23.12
CA ASP A 156 -31.85 17.58 21.67
C ASP A 156 -30.56 17.84 20.92
N PHE A 157 -29.69 18.70 21.45
CA PHE A 157 -28.36 18.95 20.90
C PHE A 157 -27.52 17.67 20.85
N LEU A 158 -27.43 16.91 21.94
CA LEU A 158 -26.71 15.66 21.98
C LEU A 158 -27.31 14.57 21.06
N ARG A 159 -28.65 14.59 20.91
CA ARG A 159 -29.34 13.69 19.96
C ARG A 159 -28.95 14.01 18.53
N LEU A 160 -28.92 15.28 18.13
CA LEU A 160 -28.52 15.71 16.80
C LEU A 160 -27.04 15.37 16.52
N THR A 161 -26.15 15.73 17.46
CA THR A 161 -24.69 15.44 17.35
C THR A 161 -24.41 13.96 17.22
N ARG A 162 -25.05 13.11 18.04
CA ARG A 162 -24.94 11.65 17.93
C ARG A 162 -25.35 11.15 16.54
N ASN A 163 -26.48 11.63 16.00
CA ASN A 163 -26.95 11.21 14.69
C ASN A 163 -25.99 11.64 13.57
N LEU A 164 -25.42 12.85 13.67
CA LEU A 164 -24.39 13.32 12.74
C LEU A 164 -23.13 12.45 12.79
N ILE A 165 -22.64 12.17 14.00
CA ILE A 165 -21.44 11.29 14.17
C ILE A 165 -21.74 9.88 13.66
N PHE A 166 -22.94 9.36 13.88
CA PHE A 166 -23.34 8.06 13.32
C PHE A 166 -23.30 8.05 11.78
N PHE A 167 -23.79 9.12 11.15
CA PHE A 167 -23.71 9.28 9.70
C PHE A 167 -22.25 9.34 9.21
N LEU A 168 -21.37 10.08 9.91
CA LEU A 168 -19.92 10.09 9.60
C LEU A 168 -19.29 8.71 9.77
N LEU A 169 -19.73 7.92 10.74
CA LEU A 169 -19.26 6.54 10.93
C LEU A 169 -19.65 5.64 9.75
N LEU A 170 -20.87 5.80 9.22
CA LEU A 170 -21.29 5.09 8.02
C LEU A 170 -20.45 5.49 6.79
N LEU A 171 -20.16 6.78 6.63
CA LEU A 171 -19.30 7.27 5.55
C LEU A 171 -17.87 6.71 5.68
N ALA A 172 -17.31 6.65 6.90
CA ALA A 172 -16.00 6.06 7.15
C ALA A 172 -15.98 4.56 6.78
N PHE A 173 -17.05 3.83 7.11
CA PHE A 173 -17.18 2.42 6.72
C PHE A 173 -17.23 2.25 5.20
N VAL A 174 -17.98 3.09 4.48
CA VAL A 174 -18.03 3.09 3.02
C VAL A 174 -16.65 3.39 2.43
N ALA A 175 -15.95 4.41 2.97
CA ALA A 175 -14.61 4.76 2.51
C ALA A 175 -13.61 3.61 2.65
N ILE A 176 -13.60 2.93 3.81
CA ILE A 176 -12.76 1.76 4.05
C ILE A 176 -13.12 0.64 3.06
N SER A 177 -14.41 0.37 2.86
CA SER A 177 -14.87 -0.68 1.94
C SER A 177 -14.43 -0.41 0.50
N VAL A 178 -14.55 0.83 0.04
CA VAL A 178 -14.08 1.26 -1.28
C VAL A 178 -12.55 1.15 -1.39
N LYS A 179 -11.82 1.57 -0.35
CA LYS A 179 -10.36 1.45 -0.32
C LYS A 179 -9.89 0.00 -0.43
N LEU A 180 -10.50 -0.89 0.35
CA LEU A 180 -10.21 -2.33 0.31
C LEU A 180 -10.55 -2.94 -1.07
N HIS A 181 -11.65 -2.51 -1.68
CA HIS A 181 -12.02 -2.93 -3.04
C HIS A 181 -10.95 -2.52 -4.06
N PHE A 182 -10.47 -1.28 -4.03
CA PHE A 182 -9.40 -0.84 -4.92
C PHE A 182 -8.10 -1.61 -4.68
N GLU A 183 -7.70 -1.82 -3.42
CA GLU A 183 -6.47 -2.55 -3.10
C GLU A 183 -6.54 -4.03 -3.48
N SER A 184 -7.73 -4.65 -3.38
CA SER A 184 -7.96 -6.06 -3.75
C SER A 184 -7.98 -6.28 -5.26
N ASN A 185 -8.57 -5.33 -6.01
CA ASN A 185 -8.76 -5.48 -7.46
C ASN A 185 -7.58 -4.94 -8.28
N SER A 186 -6.80 -4.01 -7.74
CA SER A 186 -5.63 -3.43 -8.42
C SER A 186 -4.37 -4.21 -8.07
N LYS A 187 -4.23 -5.43 -8.59
CA LYS A 187 -2.96 -6.16 -8.46
C LYS A 187 -1.98 -5.67 -9.53
N THR A 188 -1.32 -4.57 -9.25
CA THR A 188 -0.23 -4.08 -10.09
C THR A 188 1.06 -4.81 -9.74
N GLY A 189 1.68 -5.41 -10.75
CA GLY A 189 3.01 -6.00 -10.64
C GLY A 189 4.06 -5.14 -11.34
N VAL A 190 5.31 -5.32 -10.94
CA VAL A 190 6.49 -4.68 -11.54
C VAL A 190 7.42 -5.77 -12.07
N VAL A 191 7.81 -5.69 -13.33
CA VAL A 191 8.80 -6.62 -13.91
C VAL A 191 10.16 -6.37 -13.27
N LEU A 192 10.74 -7.39 -12.65
CA LEU A 192 12.06 -7.35 -11.99
C LEU A 192 13.17 -7.90 -12.87
N ALA A 193 12.83 -8.80 -13.78
CA ALA A 193 13.79 -9.34 -14.75
C ALA A 193 14.23 -8.25 -15.74
N LYS A 194 15.49 -8.27 -16.16
CA LYS A 194 15.99 -7.34 -17.19
C LYS A 194 15.19 -7.41 -18.49
N THR A 195 14.80 -8.63 -18.89
CA THR A 195 13.89 -8.91 -20.00
C THR A 195 13.16 -10.19 -19.69
N VAL A 196 11.85 -10.22 -19.94
CA VAL A 196 11.00 -11.40 -19.80
C VAL A 196 10.10 -11.53 -21.02
N SER A 197 10.03 -12.75 -21.60
CA SER A 197 9.13 -13.05 -22.71
C SER A 197 7.73 -13.35 -22.20
N VAL A 198 6.76 -12.61 -22.70
CA VAL A 198 5.34 -12.86 -22.42
C VAL A 198 4.84 -13.95 -23.36
N LYS A 199 4.35 -15.05 -22.79
CA LYS A 199 3.94 -16.27 -23.48
C LYS A 199 2.43 -16.35 -23.70
N SER A 200 2.03 -17.10 -24.73
CA SER A 200 0.61 -17.36 -25.01
C SER A 200 -0.04 -18.39 -24.06
N GLY A 201 0.74 -19.05 -23.19
CA GLY A 201 0.29 -20.08 -22.26
C GLY A 201 1.29 -20.36 -21.15
N LEU A 202 0.99 -21.35 -20.32
CA LEU A 202 1.70 -21.69 -19.06
C LEU A 202 2.96 -22.54 -19.26
N ASP A 203 3.66 -22.39 -20.37
CA ASP A 203 4.88 -23.17 -20.65
C ASP A 203 5.89 -22.31 -21.41
N ALA A 204 7.17 -22.49 -21.13
CA ALA A 204 8.28 -21.78 -21.77
C ALA A 204 8.37 -22.05 -23.28
N SER A 205 7.87 -23.21 -23.75
CA SER A 205 7.80 -23.60 -25.17
C SER A 205 6.72 -22.88 -25.96
N ASN A 206 5.74 -22.25 -25.26
CA ASN A 206 4.67 -21.50 -25.93
C ASN A 206 5.22 -20.29 -26.69
N ILE A 207 4.42 -19.85 -27.68
CA ILE A 207 4.76 -18.71 -28.52
C ILE A 207 5.00 -17.45 -27.67
N THR A 208 6.11 -16.75 -27.92
CA THR A 208 6.35 -15.42 -27.36
C THR A 208 5.49 -14.41 -28.10
N LEU A 209 4.63 -13.72 -27.34
CA LEU A 209 3.73 -12.69 -27.88
C LEU A 209 4.47 -11.35 -27.99
N PHE A 210 5.17 -10.97 -26.94
CA PHE A 210 6.00 -9.76 -26.85
C PHE A 210 7.00 -9.92 -25.68
N GLU A 211 7.86 -8.93 -25.49
CA GLU A 211 8.81 -8.88 -24.39
C GLU A 211 8.52 -7.71 -23.47
N LEU A 212 8.79 -7.88 -22.18
CA LEU A 212 8.76 -6.83 -21.18
C LEU A 212 10.15 -6.67 -20.57
N HIS A 213 10.45 -5.45 -20.14
CA HIS A 213 11.72 -5.09 -19.55
C HIS A 213 11.56 -4.66 -18.08
N GLU A 214 12.68 -4.60 -17.39
CA GLU A 214 12.74 -4.19 -15.98
C GLU A 214 12.01 -2.86 -15.74
N GLY A 215 11.17 -2.83 -14.70
CA GLY A 215 10.37 -1.67 -14.31
C GLY A 215 9.04 -1.53 -15.02
N ALA A 216 8.71 -2.39 -16.00
CA ALA A 216 7.41 -2.39 -16.65
C ALA A 216 6.29 -2.63 -15.62
N LEU A 217 5.26 -1.76 -15.63
CA LEU A 217 4.08 -1.88 -14.78
C LEU A 217 3.03 -2.70 -15.50
N VAL A 218 2.54 -3.76 -14.86
CA VAL A 218 1.55 -4.66 -15.46
C VAL A 218 0.38 -4.90 -14.50
N ASN A 219 -0.80 -5.12 -15.03
CA ASN A 219 -1.94 -5.57 -14.24
C ASN A 219 -1.96 -7.09 -14.20
N ILE A 220 -2.06 -7.67 -13.01
CA ILE A 220 -2.16 -9.12 -12.79
C ILE A 220 -3.63 -9.50 -12.89
N THR A 221 -3.97 -10.40 -13.81
CA THR A 221 -5.34 -10.87 -14.04
C THR A 221 -5.59 -12.29 -13.55
N ASP A 222 -4.56 -13.14 -13.53
CA ASP A 222 -4.66 -14.53 -13.05
C ASP A 222 -3.29 -15.04 -12.55
N GLU A 223 -3.29 -16.08 -11.72
CA GLU A 223 -2.10 -16.74 -11.24
C GLU A 223 -2.31 -18.25 -11.21
N ARG A 224 -1.45 -19.02 -11.92
CA ARG A 224 -1.54 -20.48 -12.03
C ARG A 224 -0.16 -21.12 -12.13
N GLN A 225 0.08 -22.16 -11.36
CA GLN A 225 1.24 -23.08 -11.52
C GLN A 225 2.61 -22.38 -11.67
N GLY A 226 2.83 -21.30 -10.90
CA GLY A 226 4.08 -20.52 -10.96
C GLY A 226 4.17 -19.53 -12.13
N TRP A 227 3.07 -19.34 -12.88
CA TRP A 227 2.92 -18.34 -13.93
C TRP A 227 1.89 -17.28 -13.51
N VAL A 228 2.10 -16.06 -13.97
CA VAL A 228 1.20 -14.93 -13.74
C VAL A 228 0.75 -14.40 -15.09
N GLU A 229 -0.56 -14.25 -15.23
CA GLU A 229 -1.13 -13.61 -16.38
C GLU A 229 -1.09 -12.10 -16.21
N VAL A 230 -0.40 -11.43 -17.12
CA VAL A 230 -0.21 -9.99 -17.10
C VAL A 230 -0.93 -9.34 -18.25
N GLN A 231 -1.51 -8.20 -18.00
CA GLN A 231 -2.19 -7.37 -18.96
C GLN A 231 -1.64 -5.95 -18.94
N LEU A 232 -1.26 -5.43 -20.11
CA LEU A 232 -0.81 -4.06 -20.28
C LEU A 232 -1.95 -3.13 -20.68
N ASP A 233 -2.74 -3.58 -21.66
CA ASP A 233 -3.93 -2.90 -22.16
C ASP A 233 -5.01 -3.92 -22.56
N SER A 234 -6.08 -3.48 -23.22
CA SER A 234 -7.17 -4.37 -23.66
C SER A 234 -6.76 -5.42 -24.72
N LYS A 235 -5.59 -5.27 -25.35
CA LYS A 235 -5.13 -6.12 -26.47
C LYS A 235 -3.89 -6.93 -26.11
N GLN A 236 -3.06 -6.46 -25.18
CA GLN A 236 -1.79 -7.09 -24.82
C GLN A 236 -1.93 -7.81 -23.49
N LYS A 237 -2.04 -9.13 -23.56
CA LYS A 237 -2.21 -10.03 -22.43
C LYS A 237 -1.41 -11.31 -22.66
N GLY A 238 -0.87 -11.90 -21.62
CA GLY A 238 -0.17 -13.18 -21.69
C GLY A 238 0.47 -13.57 -20.37
N TRP A 239 1.28 -14.61 -20.38
CA TRP A 239 1.81 -15.27 -19.20
C TRP A 239 3.31 -15.04 -19.04
N ILE A 240 3.75 -14.73 -17.83
CA ILE A 240 5.16 -14.64 -17.45
C ILE A 240 5.43 -15.49 -16.20
N PRO A 241 6.68 -15.98 -15.98
CA PRO A 241 7.04 -16.65 -14.74
C PRO A 241 6.85 -15.72 -13.53
N LYS A 242 6.32 -16.26 -12.43
CA LYS A 242 6.04 -15.48 -11.22
C LYS A 242 7.30 -14.85 -10.59
N ASP A 243 8.42 -15.52 -10.66
CA ASP A 243 9.71 -15.06 -10.13
C ASP A 243 10.31 -13.87 -10.88
N SER A 244 9.82 -13.59 -12.10
CA SER A 244 10.22 -12.40 -12.86
C SER A 244 9.44 -11.14 -12.49
N LEU A 245 8.44 -11.25 -11.57
CA LEU A 245 7.53 -10.19 -11.18
C LEU A 245 7.61 -9.91 -9.68
N GLY A 246 7.61 -8.63 -9.31
CA GLY A 246 7.39 -8.14 -7.95
C GLY A 246 5.94 -7.69 -7.75
N ILE A 247 5.35 -8.04 -6.59
CA ILE A 247 3.98 -7.67 -6.20
C ILE A 247 4.00 -6.91 -4.87
#